data_c457ec31e2de4e567e5b5a2ee47ac492
#
_entry.id   c457ec31e2de4e567e5b5a2ee47ac492
#
_cell.length_a   1.000
_cell.length_b   1.000
_cell.length_c   1.000
_cell.angle_alpha   90.00
_cell.angle_beta   90.00
_cell.angle_gamma   90.00
#
_symmetry.space_group_name_H-M   'P 1'
#
loop_
_entity.id
_entity.type
_entity.pdbx_description
1 polymer ?
#
loop_
_entity_poly.entity_id
_entity_poly.type
_entity_poly.pdbx_seq_one_letter_code
_entity_poly.pdbx_strand_id
1 'polypeptide(L)'
;MAENQALSDARKQRAHLLRRTHFRAVPAATDAARPRLSEILIDQGAITPEDMRTALALQRNQDLPLGEILMAHGVISEVQLLRALSVQSGTRLADTGGAPPDPRLARLMPPKTAARLNALPWRRAGAALVVLTNRPDRSDAIRAAIDHNGPVLLALAGRARMHDLLTKAYGDDLARQAEARTPGSFSCRDWRADRALRRWLVLVVALTMLGLVAPGVIVA
;
A
#
# COMPACT_ATOMS: atom_id res chain seq x y z
N MET A 1 -34.74 10.81 26.45
CA MET A 1 -33.63 11.35 27.26
C MET A 1 -32.44 10.40 27.38
N ALA A 2 -32.61 9.08 27.55
CA ALA A 2 -31.54 8.09 27.69
C ALA A 2 -30.63 7.93 26.46
N GLU A 3 -31.16 8.05 25.26
CA GLU A 3 -30.43 7.86 24.00
C GLU A 3 -29.41 8.98 23.73
N ASN A 4 -29.76 10.23 24.08
CA ASN A 4 -28.84 11.36 23.98
C ASN A 4 -27.69 11.29 25.01
N GLN A 5 -27.93 10.65 26.14
CA GLN A 5 -26.91 10.45 27.16
C GLN A 5 -25.90 9.39 26.74
N ALA A 6 -26.37 8.28 26.16
CA ALA A 6 -25.51 7.21 25.61
C ALA A 6 -24.61 7.72 24.46
N LEU A 7 -25.14 8.57 23.56
CA LEU A 7 -24.37 9.20 22.49
C LEU A 7 -23.31 10.19 23.02
N SER A 8 -23.65 10.92 24.10
CA SER A 8 -22.70 11.83 24.78
C SER A 8 -21.57 11.06 25.43
N ASP A 9 -21.86 9.95 26.09
CA ASP A 9 -20.87 9.13 26.79
C ASP A 9 -19.99 8.36 25.82
N ALA A 10 -20.55 7.88 24.72
CA ALA A 10 -19.76 7.29 23.61
C ALA A 10 -18.82 8.33 22.96
N ARG A 11 -19.25 9.58 22.81
CA ARG A 11 -18.40 10.69 22.34
C ARG A 11 -17.29 11.04 23.33
N LYS A 12 -17.59 11.05 24.64
CA LYS A 12 -16.60 11.29 25.69
C LYS A 12 -15.58 10.15 25.78
N GLN A 13 -16.01 8.88 25.70
CA GLN A 13 -15.11 7.74 25.65
C GLN A 13 -14.23 7.74 24.40
N ARG A 14 -14.78 8.07 23.22
CA ARG A 14 -13.96 8.28 22.00
C ARG A 14 -12.94 9.40 22.16
N ALA A 15 -13.33 10.53 22.73
CA ALA A 15 -12.42 11.64 23.00
C ALA A 15 -11.33 11.28 24.03
N HIS A 16 -11.64 10.44 25.01
CA HIS A 16 -10.67 9.97 26.02
C HIS A 16 -9.67 8.96 25.42
N LEU A 17 -10.13 8.07 24.53
CA LEU A 17 -9.26 7.17 23.77
C LEU A 17 -8.35 7.93 22.80
N LEU A 18 -8.84 9.00 22.18
CA LEU A 18 -8.05 9.87 21.30
C LEU A 18 -7.00 10.69 22.05
N ARG A 19 -7.21 11.01 23.34
CA ARG A 19 -6.23 11.73 24.16
C ARG A 19 -5.05 10.86 24.64
N ARG A 20 -5.18 9.53 24.67
CA ARG A 20 -4.13 8.60 25.12
C ARG A 20 -3.08 8.26 24.06
N THR A 21 -3.24 8.68 22.83
CA THR A 21 -2.20 8.54 21.79
C THR A 21 -1.29 9.77 21.77
N HIS A 22 -0.56 10.00 22.86
CA HIS A 22 0.58 10.91 22.81
C HIS A 22 1.67 10.29 21.92
N PHE A 23 1.67 10.64 20.66
CA PHE A 23 2.82 10.43 19.79
C PHE A 23 3.96 11.32 20.29
N ARG A 24 4.76 10.81 21.21
CA ARG A 24 6.01 11.47 21.60
C ARG A 24 6.98 11.25 20.45
N ALA A 25 7.47 12.33 19.86
CA ALA A 25 8.56 12.24 18.90
C ALA A 25 9.74 11.57 19.58
N VAL A 26 10.13 10.39 19.13
CA VAL A 26 11.39 9.77 19.52
C VAL A 26 12.45 10.49 18.70
N PRO A 27 13.45 11.12 19.34
CA PRO A 27 14.52 11.78 18.61
C PRO A 27 15.18 10.76 17.69
N ALA A 28 15.56 11.18 16.48
CA ALA A 28 16.28 10.36 15.52
C ALA A 28 17.63 9.96 16.16
N ALA A 29 17.67 8.76 16.74
CA ALA A 29 18.93 8.18 17.17
C ALA A 29 19.77 7.90 15.91
N THR A 30 21.05 8.26 15.97
CA THR A 30 22.02 7.98 14.91
C THR A 30 22.01 6.49 14.57
N ASP A 31 22.06 6.14 13.31
CA ASP A 31 21.95 4.77 12.76
C ASP A 31 22.94 3.77 13.41
N ALA A 32 24.09 4.26 13.88
CA ALA A 32 25.14 3.48 14.53
C ALA A 32 24.77 2.93 15.93
N ALA A 33 23.70 3.45 16.57
CA ALA A 33 23.32 3.08 17.93
C ALA A 33 22.06 2.20 18.01
N ARG A 34 21.49 1.82 16.84
CA ARG A 34 20.28 1.00 16.80
C ARG A 34 20.62 -0.47 16.68
N PRO A 35 20.01 -1.36 17.50
CA PRO A 35 20.23 -2.80 17.38
C PRO A 35 19.77 -3.26 16.00
N ARG A 36 20.46 -4.24 15.45
CA ARG A 36 20.10 -4.84 14.16
C ARG A 36 18.82 -5.67 14.29
N LEU A 37 18.03 -5.72 13.23
CA LEU A 37 16.81 -6.53 13.20
C LEU A 37 17.06 -7.98 13.60
N SER A 38 18.20 -8.53 13.17
CA SER A 38 18.66 -9.87 13.51
C SER A 38 18.85 -10.09 15.02
N GLU A 39 19.50 -9.15 15.68
CA GLU A 39 19.74 -9.19 17.12
C GLU A 39 18.42 -9.14 17.90
N ILE A 40 17.53 -8.24 17.54
CA ILE A 40 16.21 -8.12 18.16
C ILE A 40 15.40 -9.41 18.01
N LEU A 41 15.39 -10.03 16.82
CA LEU A 41 14.64 -11.26 16.57
C LEU A 41 15.20 -12.46 17.33
N ILE A 42 16.53 -12.55 17.47
CA ILE A 42 17.19 -13.58 18.27
C ILE A 42 16.89 -13.36 19.77
N ASP A 43 17.03 -12.14 20.27
CA ASP A 43 16.78 -11.80 21.67
C ASP A 43 15.30 -12.04 22.05
N GLN A 44 14.39 -11.86 21.11
CA GLN A 44 12.97 -12.19 21.29
C GLN A 44 12.67 -13.70 21.18
N GLY A 45 13.66 -14.53 20.86
CA GLY A 45 13.47 -15.95 20.62
C GLY A 45 12.60 -16.26 19.39
N ALA A 46 12.45 -15.30 18.49
CA ALA A 46 11.65 -15.45 17.29
C ALA A 46 12.36 -16.24 16.19
N ILE A 47 13.69 -16.22 16.19
CA ILE A 47 14.56 -16.97 15.27
C ILE A 47 15.78 -17.53 16.00
N THR A 48 16.34 -18.59 15.44
CA THR A 48 17.61 -19.14 15.89
C THR A 48 18.78 -18.54 15.10
N PRO A 49 20.03 -18.64 15.62
CA PRO A 49 21.22 -18.28 14.85
C PRO A 49 21.38 -19.06 13.53
N GLU A 50 20.81 -20.27 13.45
CA GLU A 50 20.78 -21.10 12.23
C GLU A 50 19.84 -20.51 11.17
N ASP A 51 18.61 -20.15 11.59
CA ASP A 51 17.64 -19.48 10.71
C ASP A 51 18.23 -18.19 10.13
N MET A 52 18.96 -17.45 10.97
CA MET A 52 19.63 -16.23 10.54
C MET A 52 20.70 -16.49 9.47
N ARG A 53 21.55 -17.52 9.66
CA ARG A 53 22.58 -17.87 8.66
C ARG A 53 21.94 -18.25 7.33
N THR A 54 20.88 -19.04 7.38
CA THR A 54 20.14 -19.46 6.19
C THR A 54 19.51 -18.26 5.48
N ALA A 55 18.84 -17.36 6.21
CA ALA A 55 18.22 -16.17 5.65
C ALA A 55 19.24 -15.21 5.03
N LEU A 56 20.41 -15.02 5.64
CA LEU A 56 21.50 -14.22 5.09
C LEU A 56 22.11 -14.83 3.82
N ALA A 57 22.21 -16.16 3.75
CA ALA A 57 22.67 -16.84 2.54
C ALA A 57 21.70 -16.64 1.37
N LEU A 58 20.38 -16.70 1.64
CA LEU A 58 19.35 -16.42 0.65
C LEU A 58 19.35 -14.96 0.21
N GLN A 59 19.57 -14.03 1.12
CA GLN A 59 19.61 -12.60 0.84
C GLN A 59 20.71 -12.21 -0.16
N ARG A 60 21.84 -12.93 -0.17
CA ARG A 60 22.92 -12.68 -1.14
C ARG A 60 22.48 -12.86 -2.59
N ASN A 61 21.48 -13.69 -2.83
CA ASN A 61 20.95 -14.02 -4.16
C ASN A 61 19.63 -13.30 -4.48
N GLN A 62 19.07 -12.56 -3.52
CA GLN A 62 17.78 -11.90 -3.65
C GLN A 62 17.87 -10.47 -3.10
N ASP A 63 17.42 -9.50 -3.88
CA ASP A 63 17.33 -8.09 -3.43
C ASP A 63 16.08 -7.88 -2.57
N LEU A 64 15.94 -8.69 -1.52
CA LEU A 64 14.83 -8.62 -0.58
C LEU A 64 15.31 -8.27 0.83
N PRO A 65 14.53 -7.49 1.59
CA PRO A 65 14.81 -7.25 3.00
C PRO A 65 14.78 -8.55 3.80
N LEU A 66 15.71 -8.70 4.75
CA LEU A 66 15.85 -9.89 5.58
C LEU A 66 14.54 -10.34 6.24
N GLY A 67 13.76 -9.39 6.76
CA GLY A 67 12.46 -9.68 7.38
C GLY A 67 11.44 -10.28 6.39
N GLU A 68 11.50 -9.90 5.12
CA GLU A 68 10.63 -10.46 4.10
C GLU A 68 11.03 -11.90 3.75
N ILE A 69 12.33 -12.19 3.71
CA ILE A 69 12.85 -13.55 3.48
C ILE A 69 12.41 -14.46 4.62
N LEU A 70 12.59 -14.03 5.88
CA LEU A 70 12.19 -14.80 7.05
C LEU A 70 10.67 -15.09 7.08
N MET A 71 9.84 -14.12 6.68
CA MET A 71 8.39 -14.32 6.56
C MET A 71 8.03 -15.28 5.41
N ALA A 72 8.67 -15.13 4.25
CA ALA A 72 8.40 -15.98 3.09
C ALA A 72 8.71 -17.45 3.36
N HIS A 73 9.72 -17.71 4.20
CA HIS A 73 10.09 -19.06 4.64
C HIS A 73 9.30 -19.52 5.90
N GLY A 74 8.35 -18.74 6.37
CA GLY A 74 7.50 -19.10 7.52
C GLY A 74 8.23 -19.14 8.86
N VAL A 75 9.47 -18.61 8.93
CA VAL A 75 10.28 -18.58 10.16
C VAL A 75 9.70 -17.60 11.17
N ILE A 76 9.19 -16.45 10.70
CA ILE A 76 8.53 -15.46 11.54
C ILE A 76 7.18 -15.05 10.96
N SER A 77 6.26 -14.64 11.83
CA SER A 77 4.99 -14.02 11.45
C SER A 77 5.16 -12.51 11.18
N GLU A 78 4.20 -11.92 10.45
CA GLU A 78 4.15 -10.48 10.23
C GLU A 78 4.12 -9.69 11.55
N VAL A 79 3.42 -10.20 12.56
CA VAL A 79 3.32 -9.57 13.89
C VAL A 79 4.67 -9.52 14.59
N GLN A 80 5.44 -10.61 14.52
CA GLN A 80 6.80 -10.66 15.09
C GLN A 80 7.73 -9.69 14.36
N LEU A 81 7.69 -9.65 13.03
CA LEU A 81 8.46 -8.69 12.25
C LEU A 81 8.13 -7.25 12.61
N LEU A 82 6.84 -6.89 12.66
CA LEU A 82 6.40 -5.54 12.99
C LEU A 82 6.82 -5.12 14.40
N ARG A 83 6.77 -6.04 15.37
CA ARG A 83 7.26 -5.79 16.74
C ARG A 83 8.76 -5.52 16.73
N ALA A 84 9.55 -6.33 16.04
CA ALA A 84 11.00 -6.15 15.94
C ALA A 84 11.36 -4.83 15.24
N LEU A 85 10.68 -4.49 14.13
CA LEU A 85 10.85 -3.22 13.44
C LEU A 85 10.44 -2.02 14.31
N SER A 86 9.42 -2.17 15.15
CA SER A 86 9.02 -1.14 16.10
C SER A 86 10.12 -0.87 17.13
N VAL A 87 10.73 -1.90 17.67
CA VAL A 87 11.87 -1.78 18.59
C VAL A 87 13.08 -1.16 17.88
N GLN A 88 13.44 -1.66 16.69
CA GLN A 88 14.58 -1.18 15.93
C GLN A 88 14.49 0.30 15.57
N SER A 89 13.34 0.72 15.03
CA SER A 89 13.14 2.07 14.53
C SER A 89 12.64 3.06 15.58
N GLY A 90 12.24 2.59 16.76
CA GLY A 90 11.52 3.40 17.75
C GLY A 90 10.14 3.86 17.27
N THR A 91 9.61 3.25 16.21
CA THR A 91 8.36 3.64 15.56
C THR A 91 7.21 2.81 16.12
N ARG A 92 6.10 3.44 16.45
CA ARG A 92 4.93 2.73 17.00
C ARG A 92 4.13 2.01 15.93
N LEU A 93 3.52 0.89 16.31
CA LEU A 93 2.51 0.22 15.49
C LEU A 93 1.25 1.09 15.41
N ALA A 94 0.70 1.21 14.21
CA ALA A 94 -0.53 1.94 13.96
C ALA A 94 -1.74 1.04 14.19
N ASP A 95 -2.69 1.50 14.99
CA ASP A 95 -4.03 0.93 15.00
C ASP A 95 -4.85 1.54 13.85
N THR A 96 -4.80 0.87 12.72
CA THR A 96 -5.50 1.31 11.49
C THR A 96 -6.96 0.86 11.44
N GLY A 97 -7.41 0.03 12.38
CA GLY A 97 -8.82 -0.42 12.47
C GLY A 97 -9.75 0.69 12.95
N GLY A 98 -9.25 1.57 13.82
CA GLY A 98 -10.05 2.62 14.44
C GLY A 98 -10.15 3.95 13.67
N ALA A 99 -9.30 4.20 12.68
CA ALA A 99 -9.30 5.46 11.93
C ALA A 99 -8.84 5.26 10.47
N PRO A 100 -9.72 5.41 9.49
CA PRO A 100 -9.35 5.38 8.08
C PRO A 100 -8.43 6.57 7.75
N PRO A 101 -7.60 6.47 6.68
CA PRO A 101 -6.79 7.58 6.19
C PRO A 101 -7.67 8.78 5.80
N ASP A 102 -7.18 9.99 6.08
CA ASP A 102 -7.83 11.21 5.57
C ASP A 102 -7.44 11.40 4.08
N PRO A 103 -8.41 11.37 3.15
CA PRO A 103 -8.13 11.53 1.71
C PRO A 103 -7.45 12.86 1.35
N ARG A 104 -7.65 13.89 2.19
CA ARG A 104 -7.01 15.20 1.97
C ARG A 104 -5.50 15.14 2.18
N LEU A 105 -5.05 14.31 3.12
CA LEU A 105 -3.64 14.14 3.42
C LEU A 105 -2.92 13.30 2.36
N ALA A 106 -3.62 12.41 1.66
CA ALA A 106 -3.04 11.64 0.57
C ALA A 106 -2.42 12.53 -0.52
N ARG A 107 -2.97 13.73 -0.73
CA ARG A 107 -2.44 14.71 -1.71
C ARG A 107 -1.08 15.28 -1.35
N LEU A 108 -0.63 15.15 -0.10
CA LEU A 108 0.69 15.61 0.35
C LEU A 108 1.85 14.75 -0.17
N MET A 109 1.55 13.61 -0.80
CA MET A 109 2.54 12.72 -1.41
C MET A 109 2.05 12.26 -2.79
N PRO A 110 2.89 12.38 -3.85
CA PRO A 110 2.52 11.88 -5.17
C PRO A 110 2.24 10.37 -5.17
N PRO A 111 1.20 9.87 -5.87
CA PRO A 111 0.78 8.46 -5.85
C PRO A 111 1.91 7.48 -6.17
N LYS A 112 2.74 7.76 -7.16
CA LYS A 112 3.91 6.94 -7.53
C LYS A 112 4.95 6.85 -6.44
N THR A 113 5.19 7.97 -5.76
CA THR A 113 6.16 8.06 -4.67
C THR A 113 5.63 7.32 -3.45
N ALA A 114 4.34 7.45 -3.13
CA ALA A 114 3.66 6.72 -2.08
C ALA A 114 3.76 5.20 -2.28
N ALA A 115 3.48 4.73 -3.50
CA ALA A 115 3.60 3.31 -3.85
C ALA A 115 5.05 2.82 -3.78
N ARG A 116 6.02 3.58 -4.30
CA ARG A 116 7.45 3.22 -4.28
C ARG A 116 8.03 3.15 -2.88
N LEU A 117 7.65 4.08 -2.00
CA LEU A 117 8.14 4.17 -0.63
C LEU A 117 7.30 3.32 0.35
N ASN A 118 6.19 2.76 -0.09
CA ASN A 118 5.20 2.11 0.77
C ASN A 118 4.82 3.02 1.96
N ALA A 119 4.46 4.27 1.65
CA ALA A 119 4.17 5.29 2.65
C ALA A 119 2.85 6.01 2.33
N LEU A 120 2.05 6.25 3.36
CA LEU A 120 0.75 6.91 3.22
C LEU A 120 0.57 7.96 4.31
N PRO A 121 0.41 9.26 3.98
CA PRO A 121 -0.05 10.26 4.93
C PRO A 121 -1.40 9.86 5.51
N TRP A 122 -1.49 9.69 6.83
CA TRP A 122 -2.64 9.07 7.48
C TRP A 122 -3.52 10.06 8.23
N ARG A 123 -2.92 10.76 9.19
CA ARG A 123 -3.65 11.71 10.06
C ARG A 123 -2.73 12.79 10.61
N ARG A 124 -3.31 13.84 11.17
CA ARG A 124 -2.57 14.84 11.94
C ARG A 124 -2.59 14.49 13.44
N ALA A 125 -1.46 14.75 14.09
CA ALA A 125 -1.31 14.68 15.54
C ALA A 125 -0.76 16.02 16.03
N GLY A 126 -1.66 16.97 16.33
CA GLY A 126 -1.29 18.36 16.54
C GLY A 126 -0.68 18.97 15.28
N ALA A 127 0.51 19.57 15.41
CA ALA A 127 1.27 20.11 14.26
C ALA A 127 1.98 19.03 13.44
N ALA A 128 2.07 17.79 13.92
CA ALA A 128 2.76 16.72 13.24
C ALA A 128 1.86 15.98 12.26
N LEU A 129 2.43 15.56 11.13
CA LEU A 129 1.82 14.64 10.18
C LEU A 129 2.25 13.20 10.51
N VAL A 130 1.29 12.31 10.72
CA VAL A 130 1.56 10.87 10.91
C VAL A 130 1.46 10.16 9.57
N VAL A 131 2.51 9.44 9.22
CA VAL A 131 2.65 8.69 7.97
C VAL A 131 2.77 7.21 8.27
N LEU A 132 1.90 6.41 7.68
CA LEU A 132 1.98 4.95 7.75
C LEU A 132 3.07 4.46 6.81
N THR A 133 3.81 3.45 7.24
CA THR A 133 4.77 2.73 6.41
C THR A 133 5.00 1.31 6.96
N ASN A 134 5.42 0.39 6.10
CA ASN A 134 6.00 -0.89 6.49
C ASN A 134 7.54 -0.92 6.29
N ARG A 135 8.11 0.22 5.85
CA ARG A 135 9.54 0.38 5.52
C ARG A 135 10.15 1.52 6.33
N PRO A 136 10.36 1.34 7.65
CA PRO A 136 10.96 2.38 8.51
C PRO A 136 12.41 2.69 8.14
N ASP A 137 13.09 1.77 7.44
CA ASP A 137 14.43 1.95 6.85
C ASP A 137 14.49 3.10 5.83
N ARG A 138 13.35 3.49 5.24
CA ARG A 138 13.24 4.58 4.26
C ARG A 138 12.76 5.91 4.87
N SER A 139 12.89 6.07 6.18
CA SER A 139 12.37 7.23 6.92
C SER A 139 12.73 8.58 6.31
N ASP A 140 13.98 8.76 5.90
CA ASP A 140 14.46 10.05 5.37
C ASP A 140 13.92 10.31 3.97
N ALA A 141 13.86 9.28 3.12
CA ALA A 141 13.23 9.38 1.80
C ALA A 141 11.72 9.67 1.90
N ILE A 142 11.04 9.10 2.90
CA ILE A 142 9.63 9.38 3.17
C ILE A 142 9.45 10.83 3.59
N ARG A 143 10.26 11.33 4.53
CA ARG A 143 10.20 12.73 4.99
C ARG A 143 10.47 13.72 3.86
N ALA A 144 11.48 13.44 3.04
CA ALA A 144 11.84 14.30 1.91
C ALA A 144 10.78 14.33 0.79
N ALA A 145 9.94 13.29 0.70
CA ALA A 145 8.93 13.16 -0.34
C ALA A 145 7.57 13.79 0.00
N ILE A 146 7.41 14.25 1.24
CA ILE A 146 6.14 14.80 1.73
C ILE A 146 6.17 16.32 1.64
N ASP A 147 5.17 16.89 0.98
CA ASP A 147 4.94 18.33 0.95
C ASP A 147 4.28 18.79 2.26
N HIS A 148 5.09 18.89 3.31
CA HIS A 148 4.65 19.32 4.64
C HIS A 148 5.76 20.01 5.42
N ASN A 149 5.52 21.24 5.84
CA ASN A 149 6.49 22.07 6.57
C ASN A 149 6.56 21.80 8.08
N GLY A 150 5.88 20.77 8.58
CA GLY A 150 5.86 20.41 10.00
C GLY A 150 6.58 19.10 10.30
N PRO A 151 6.64 18.72 11.58
CA PRO A 151 7.23 17.43 11.96
C PRO A 151 6.46 16.25 11.38
N VAL A 152 7.20 15.27 10.86
CA VAL A 152 6.67 14.02 10.30
C VAL A 152 6.98 12.87 11.25
N LEU A 153 5.92 12.22 11.74
CA LEU A 153 6.00 11.04 12.60
C LEU A 153 5.67 9.81 11.76
N LEU A 154 6.48 8.76 11.87
CA LEU A 154 6.18 7.49 11.23
C LEU A 154 5.36 6.59 12.16
N ALA A 155 4.52 5.76 11.58
CA ALA A 155 3.80 4.70 12.26
C ALA A 155 3.84 3.43 11.39
N LEU A 156 4.08 2.27 12.02
CA LEU A 156 4.19 1.01 11.31
C LEU A 156 2.82 0.39 11.08
N ALA A 157 2.60 -0.10 9.87
CA ALA A 157 1.43 -0.89 9.52
C ALA A 157 1.86 -2.14 8.76
N GLY A 158 1.07 -3.22 8.88
CA GLY A 158 1.33 -4.48 8.19
C GLY A 158 1.26 -4.34 6.67
N ARG A 159 1.94 -5.24 5.96
CA ARG A 159 2.06 -5.21 4.49
C ARG A 159 0.69 -5.27 3.80
N ALA A 160 -0.13 -6.25 4.16
CA ALA A 160 -1.46 -6.41 3.58
C ALA A 160 -2.32 -5.15 3.81
N ARG A 161 -2.26 -4.60 5.01
CA ARG A 161 -2.98 -3.40 5.37
C ARG A 161 -2.48 -2.16 4.62
N MET A 162 -1.16 -2.01 4.46
CA MET A 162 -0.57 -0.93 3.67
C MET A 162 -0.99 -1.01 2.21
N HIS A 163 -0.97 -2.21 1.60
CA HIS A 163 -1.43 -2.42 0.22
C HIS A 163 -2.90 -1.99 0.05
N ASP A 164 -3.77 -2.44 0.96
CA ASP A 164 -5.19 -2.10 0.96
C ASP A 164 -5.44 -0.58 1.06
N LEU A 165 -4.73 0.07 1.99
CA LEU A 165 -4.85 1.50 2.20
C LEU A 165 -4.29 2.33 1.03
N LEU A 166 -3.17 1.93 0.45
CA LEU A 166 -2.59 2.59 -0.73
C LEU A 166 -3.49 2.44 -1.96
N THR A 167 -4.06 1.25 -2.16
CA THR A 167 -5.01 0.99 -3.25
C THR A 167 -6.27 1.85 -3.09
N LYS A 168 -6.80 1.96 -1.87
CA LYS A 168 -7.97 2.82 -1.60
C LYS A 168 -7.67 4.31 -1.75
N ALA A 169 -6.46 4.75 -1.39
CA ALA A 169 -6.09 6.16 -1.43
C ALA A 169 -5.68 6.64 -2.83
N TYR A 170 -5.02 5.79 -3.62
CA TYR A 170 -4.36 6.19 -4.86
C TYR A 170 -4.69 5.30 -6.07
N GLY A 171 -5.48 4.23 -5.91
CA GLY A 171 -5.74 3.24 -6.95
C GLY A 171 -6.26 3.88 -8.24
N ASP A 172 -7.27 4.75 -8.13
CA ASP A 172 -7.85 5.44 -9.28
C ASP A 172 -6.85 6.38 -9.98
N ASP A 173 -6.00 7.08 -9.21
CA ASP A 173 -4.98 7.96 -9.76
C ASP A 173 -3.88 7.18 -10.48
N LEU A 174 -3.46 6.07 -9.90
CA LEU A 174 -2.46 5.19 -10.51
C LEU A 174 -3.00 4.51 -11.77
N ALA A 175 -4.27 4.08 -11.76
CA ALA A 175 -4.94 3.50 -12.93
C ALA A 175 -5.03 4.52 -14.07
N ARG A 176 -5.50 5.74 -13.79
CA ARG A 176 -5.55 6.84 -14.78
C ARG A 176 -4.18 7.16 -15.37
N GLN A 177 -3.14 7.19 -14.53
CA GLN A 177 -1.78 7.43 -14.99
C GLN A 177 -1.20 6.28 -15.83
N ALA A 178 -1.57 5.03 -15.53
CA ALA A 178 -1.19 3.87 -16.33
C ALA A 178 -1.88 3.91 -17.71
N GLU A 179 -3.18 4.20 -17.72
CA GLU A 179 -3.97 4.35 -18.96
C GLU A 179 -3.40 5.47 -19.86
N ALA A 180 -3.05 6.62 -19.30
CA ALA A 180 -2.48 7.74 -20.05
C ALA A 180 -1.09 7.45 -20.66
N ARG A 181 -0.37 6.45 -20.14
CA ARG A 181 0.95 6.04 -20.63
C ARG A 181 0.90 4.99 -21.74
N THR A 182 -0.21 4.26 -21.85
CA THR A 182 -0.37 3.23 -22.86
C THR A 182 -0.83 3.91 -24.15
N PRO A 183 -0.01 3.93 -25.23
CA PRO A 183 -0.47 4.42 -26.53
C PRO A 183 -1.75 3.68 -26.92
N GLY A 184 -2.72 4.40 -27.49
CA GLY A 184 -4.01 3.82 -27.89
C GLY A 184 -3.87 2.59 -28.79
N SER A 185 -2.82 2.55 -29.61
CA SER A 185 -2.48 1.42 -30.50
C SER A 185 -2.17 0.10 -29.77
N PHE A 186 -1.81 0.14 -28.49
CA PHE A 186 -1.54 -1.04 -27.66
C PHE A 186 -2.64 -1.32 -26.61
N SER A 187 -3.71 -0.51 -26.64
CA SER A 187 -4.83 -0.68 -25.70
C SER A 187 -5.79 -1.74 -26.23
N CYS A 188 -5.97 -2.83 -25.49
CA CYS A 188 -7.02 -3.83 -25.80
C CYS A 188 -8.44 -3.25 -25.80
N ARG A 189 -8.63 -2.01 -25.39
CA ARG A 189 -9.91 -1.29 -25.40
C ARG A 189 -10.31 -0.86 -26.81
N ASP A 190 -9.34 -0.53 -27.70
CA ASP A 190 -9.62 0.01 -29.05
C ASP A 190 -10.20 -1.03 -30.02
N TRP A 191 -9.98 -2.35 -29.78
CA TRP A 191 -10.56 -3.38 -30.66
C TRP A 191 -12.10 -3.36 -30.65
N ARG A 192 -12.73 -2.87 -29.55
CA ARG A 192 -14.20 -2.69 -29.48
C ARG A 192 -14.69 -1.42 -30.13
N ALA A 193 -13.82 -0.45 -30.36
CA ALA A 193 -14.16 0.85 -30.94
C ALA A 193 -14.02 0.89 -32.46
N ASP A 194 -13.45 -0.15 -33.08
CA ASP A 194 -13.27 -0.20 -34.52
C ASP A 194 -14.59 -0.44 -35.24
N ARG A 195 -15.30 0.68 -35.48
CA ARG A 195 -16.56 0.71 -36.23
C ARG A 195 -16.39 0.20 -37.65
N ALA A 196 -15.17 0.30 -38.21
CA ALA A 196 -14.84 -0.21 -39.53
C ALA A 196 -14.86 -1.74 -39.51
N LEU A 197 -14.25 -2.38 -38.50
CA LEU A 197 -14.26 -3.85 -38.33
C LEU A 197 -15.68 -4.40 -38.16
N ARG A 198 -16.53 -3.71 -37.36
CA ARG A 198 -17.93 -4.12 -37.21
C ARG A 198 -18.71 -3.99 -38.53
N ARG A 199 -18.51 -2.91 -39.29
CA ARG A 199 -19.15 -2.72 -40.58
C ARG A 199 -18.70 -3.80 -41.55
N TRP A 200 -17.43 -4.15 -41.55
CA TRP A 200 -16.88 -5.21 -42.38
C TRP A 200 -17.45 -6.58 -41.98
N LEU A 201 -17.54 -6.90 -40.71
CA LEU A 201 -18.11 -8.13 -40.21
C LEU A 201 -19.60 -8.27 -40.52
N VAL A 202 -20.37 -7.19 -40.40
CA VAL A 202 -21.78 -7.14 -40.82
C VAL A 202 -21.93 -7.33 -42.33
N LEU A 203 -21.08 -6.74 -43.15
CA LEU A 203 -21.08 -6.93 -44.62
C LEU A 203 -20.76 -8.38 -45.02
N VAL A 204 -19.76 -8.99 -44.36
CA VAL A 204 -19.41 -10.39 -44.62
C VAL A 204 -20.55 -11.32 -44.22
N VAL A 205 -21.17 -11.12 -43.07
CA VAL A 205 -22.32 -11.92 -42.60
C VAL A 205 -23.53 -11.70 -43.55
N ALA A 206 -23.78 -10.48 -43.97
CA ALA A 206 -24.88 -10.20 -44.93
C ALA A 206 -24.66 -10.86 -46.30
N LEU A 207 -23.43 -10.83 -46.82
CA LEU A 207 -23.05 -11.49 -48.08
C LEU A 207 -23.14 -13.00 -48.00
N THR A 208 -22.71 -13.60 -46.88
CA THR A 208 -22.83 -15.06 -46.65
C THR A 208 -24.28 -15.49 -46.54
N MET A 209 -25.11 -14.72 -45.85
CA MET A 209 -26.54 -14.98 -45.75
C MET A 209 -27.26 -14.82 -47.08
N LEU A 210 -26.89 -13.81 -47.89
CA LEU A 210 -27.44 -13.61 -49.22
C LEU A 210 -27.06 -14.77 -50.17
N GLY A 211 -25.81 -15.27 -50.09
CA GLY A 211 -25.33 -16.41 -50.84
C GLY A 211 -26.01 -17.74 -50.45
N LEU A 212 -26.44 -17.87 -49.20
CA LEU A 212 -27.13 -19.05 -48.68
C LEU A 212 -28.62 -19.07 -49.04
N VAL A 213 -29.23 -17.89 -49.19
CA VAL A 213 -30.67 -17.74 -49.49
C VAL A 213 -30.95 -17.74 -51.01
N ALA A 214 -29.93 -17.48 -51.86
CA ALA A 214 -30.07 -17.41 -53.32
C ALA A 214 -29.37 -18.54 -54.12
N PRO A 215 -29.41 -19.83 -53.71
CA PRO A 215 -28.93 -20.90 -54.60
C PRO A 215 -29.90 -21.21 -55.73
N GLY A 216 -31.10 -20.58 -55.81
CA GLY A 216 -32.16 -20.90 -56.75
C GLY A 216 -32.33 -19.97 -57.94
N VAL A 217 -31.52 -18.92 -58.09
CA VAL A 217 -31.71 -17.87 -59.16
C VAL A 217 -30.67 -17.95 -60.30
N ILE A 218 -29.68 -18.81 -60.22
CA ILE A 218 -28.59 -18.91 -61.21
C ILE A 218 -28.73 -20.19 -62.11
N VAL A 219 -29.87 -20.85 -62.08
CA VAL A 219 -30.19 -21.95 -63.06
C VAL A 219 -31.53 -21.65 -63.66
N ALA A 220 -31.57 -20.71 -64.62
CA ALA A 220 -32.56 -20.53 -65.67
C ALA A 220 -31.93 -19.76 -66.84
#